data_4f7c42fcb6db50063090b711fc0492be
#
_entry.id   4f7c42fcb6db50063090b711fc0492be
#
_cell.length_a   1.000
_cell.length_b   1.000
_cell.length_c   1.000
_cell.angle_alpha   90.00
_cell.angle_beta   90.00
_cell.angle_gamma   90.00
#
_symmetry.space_group_name_H-M   'P 1'
#
loop_
_entity.id
_entity.type
_entity.pdbx_description
1 polymer ?
#
loop_
_entity_poly.entity_id
_entity_poly.type
_entity_poly.pdbx_seq_one_letter_code
_entity_poly.pdbx_strand_id
1 'polypeptide(L)'
;SRGLGDVYKRQMGGIVKKASLLPGQWVAANSVIATLENPELITLQQTYLDSHAQTEYLLAEYERQKNLSAEQAASQKKFQQSKADFLSMKSRQDAAAAQLSLLGVQTEALLKNGIQPLLEVKAPISGYAANVAMNIGKYINPGEALCELIDKSSPMLCLTTYEKDLADIQVGSPVQFRVNGMGTQTFHGIV
;
A
#
# COMPACT_ATOMS: atom_id res chain seq x y z
N SER A 1 -3.67 -14.93 -24.90
CA SER A 1 -2.64 -14.75 -23.86
C SER A 1 -3.30 -14.13 -22.62
N ARG A 2 -3.41 -14.87 -21.55
CA ARG A 2 -3.70 -14.29 -20.23
C ARG A 2 -2.34 -13.86 -19.67
N GLY A 3 -2.03 -12.56 -19.77
CA GLY A 3 -1.03 -11.97 -18.89
C GLY A 3 -1.54 -12.10 -17.48
N LEU A 4 -0.69 -12.50 -16.55
CA LEU A 4 -0.99 -12.48 -15.11
C LEU A 4 -1.15 -11.00 -14.74
N GLY A 5 -2.40 -10.53 -14.66
CA GLY A 5 -2.72 -9.20 -14.17
C GLY A 5 -2.74 -9.23 -12.66
N ASP A 6 -1.99 -8.34 -12.01
CA ASP A 6 -2.11 -8.15 -10.57
C ASP A 6 -3.38 -7.38 -10.26
N VAL A 7 -4.28 -8.01 -9.51
CA VAL A 7 -5.50 -7.40 -9.00
C VAL A 7 -5.17 -6.52 -7.81
N TYR A 8 -5.29 -5.21 -7.99
CA TYR A 8 -5.01 -4.27 -6.93
C TYR A 8 -6.20 -4.10 -5.99
N LYS A 9 -6.01 -4.47 -4.73
CA LYS A 9 -6.98 -4.35 -3.63
C LYS A 9 -6.42 -3.45 -2.54
N ARG A 10 -7.27 -2.62 -1.94
CA ARG A 10 -6.88 -1.75 -0.82
C ARG A 10 -7.36 -2.29 0.51
N GLN A 11 -6.55 -2.04 1.56
CA GLN A 11 -6.89 -2.41 2.94
C GLN A 11 -7.94 -1.48 3.56
N MET A 12 -8.01 -0.21 3.13
CA MET A 12 -8.98 0.77 3.59
C MET A 12 -9.92 1.14 2.44
N GLY A 13 -11.23 1.11 2.69
CA GLY A 13 -12.26 1.57 1.77
C GLY A 13 -12.40 3.09 1.75
N GLY A 14 -13.41 3.58 1.03
CA GLY A 14 -13.75 5.01 0.98
C GLY A 14 -14.53 5.39 -0.26
N ILE A 15 -14.98 6.64 -0.29
CA ILE A 15 -15.69 7.21 -1.45
C ILE A 15 -14.66 7.71 -2.46
N VAL A 16 -14.78 7.29 -3.70
CA VAL A 16 -13.93 7.76 -4.81
C VAL A 16 -14.23 9.23 -5.10
N LYS A 17 -13.27 10.12 -4.87
CA LYS A 17 -13.37 11.56 -5.20
C LYS A 17 -12.79 11.89 -6.56
N LYS A 18 -11.71 11.21 -6.93
CA LYS A 18 -11.10 11.32 -8.26
C LYS A 18 -10.71 9.92 -8.74
N ALA A 19 -10.94 9.67 -10.01
CA ALA A 19 -10.44 8.50 -10.72
C ALA A 19 -9.86 9.00 -12.03
N SER A 20 -8.57 8.80 -12.24
CA SER A 20 -7.84 9.27 -13.44
C SER A 20 -7.45 8.12 -14.37
N LEU A 21 -7.90 6.91 -14.08
CA LEU A 21 -7.53 5.71 -14.79
C LEU A 21 -8.63 5.28 -15.78
N LEU A 22 -8.26 5.11 -17.04
CA LEU A 22 -9.13 4.57 -18.06
C LEU A 22 -8.72 3.14 -18.47
N PRO A 23 -9.67 2.27 -18.83
CA PRO A 23 -9.34 0.95 -19.37
C PRO A 23 -8.42 1.07 -20.60
N GLY A 24 -7.37 0.26 -20.64
CA GLY A 24 -6.35 0.29 -21.69
C GLY A 24 -5.26 1.34 -21.53
N GLN A 25 -5.36 2.24 -20.55
CA GLN A 25 -4.35 3.25 -20.27
C GLN A 25 -3.11 2.65 -19.61
N TRP A 26 -1.92 3.06 -20.06
CA TRP A 26 -0.68 2.74 -19.38
C TRP A 26 -0.44 3.66 -18.18
N VAL A 27 0.01 3.10 -17.07
CA VAL A 27 0.37 3.82 -15.84
C VAL A 27 1.74 3.40 -15.34
N ALA A 28 2.47 4.35 -14.78
CA ALA A 28 3.74 4.10 -14.12
C ALA A 28 3.51 3.64 -12.67
N ALA A 29 4.39 2.81 -12.15
CA ALA A 29 4.44 2.49 -10.72
C ALA A 29 4.51 3.77 -9.88
N ASN A 30 3.84 3.77 -8.73
CA ASN A 30 3.72 4.90 -7.79
C ASN A 30 2.95 6.13 -8.32
N SER A 31 2.42 6.14 -9.54
CA SER A 31 1.53 7.21 -10.01
C SER A 31 0.17 7.14 -9.30
N VAL A 32 -0.43 8.31 -9.00
CA VAL A 32 -1.75 8.39 -8.38
C VAL A 32 -2.82 8.05 -9.41
N ILE A 33 -3.59 6.99 -9.16
CA ILE A 33 -4.66 6.49 -10.05
C ILE A 33 -6.06 6.88 -9.58
N ALA A 34 -6.23 7.12 -8.27
CA ALA A 34 -7.47 7.61 -7.67
C ALA A 34 -7.21 8.33 -6.36
N THR A 35 -8.19 9.05 -5.85
CA THR A 35 -8.23 9.54 -4.48
C THR A 35 -9.52 9.11 -3.80
N LEU A 36 -9.39 8.63 -2.56
CA LEU A 36 -10.50 8.19 -1.72
C LEU A 36 -10.67 9.13 -0.54
N GLU A 37 -11.92 9.39 -0.15
CA GLU A 37 -12.26 10.04 1.10
C GLU A 37 -12.77 8.99 2.09
N ASN A 38 -12.18 8.97 3.30
CA ASN A 38 -12.61 8.09 4.38
C ASN A 38 -12.49 8.81 5.73
N PRO A 39 -13.59 8.92 6.51
CA PRO A 39 -13.55 9.53 7.84
C PRO A 39 -12.61 8.81 8.83
N GLU A 40 -12.45 7.49 8.72
CA GLU A 40 -11.54 6.72 9.57
C GLU A 40 -10.09 7.15 9.39
N LEU A 41 -9.70 7.56 8.16
CA LEU A 41 -8.37 8.11 7.90
C LEU A 41 -8.13 9.39 8.70
N ILE A 42 -9.14 10.27 8.79
CA ILE A 42 -9.07 11.52 9.57
C ILE A 42 -8.88 11.20 11.05
N THR A 43 -9.70 10.27 11.59
CA THR A 43 -9.62 9.83 12.98
C THR A 43 -8.25 9.21 13.31
N LEU A 44 -7.72 8.40 12.41
CA LEU A 44 -6.41 7.77 12.61
C LEU A 44 -5.27 8.80 12.62
N GLN A 45 -5.31 9.79 11.73
CA GLN A 45 -4.35 10.90 11.72
C GLN A 45 -4.45 11.74 12.99
N GLN A 46 -5.67 12.06 13.45
CA GLN A 46 -5.88 12.74 14.73
C GLN A 46 -5.31 11.94 15.90
N THR A 47 -5.58 10.64 15.96
CA THR A 47 -5.04 9.76 17.01
C THR A 47 -3.51 9.79 17.05
N TYR A 48 -2.86 9.80 15.88
CA TYR A 48 -1.40 9.93 15.81
C TYR A 48 -0.91 11.29 16.33
N LEU A 49 -1.51 12.39 15.87
CA LEU A 49 -1.11 13.75 16.30
C LEU A 49 -1.30 13.96 17.80
N ASP A 50 -2.43 13.52 18.36
CA ASP A 50 -2.72 13.62 19.78
C ASP A 50 -1.73 12.79 20.61
N SER A 51 -1.49 11.54 20.22
CA SER A 51 -0.55 10.68 20.91
C SER A 51 0.90 11.15 20.76
N HIS A 52 1.28 11.75 19.63
CA HIS A 52 2.59 12.34 19.44
C HIS A 52 2.83 13.52 20.41
N ALA A 53 1.92 14.47 20.46
CA ALA A 53 2.02 15.61 21.38
C ALA A 53 2.06 15.19 22.85
N GLN A 54 1.24 14.19 23.23
CA GLN A 54 1.26 13.64 24.59
C GLN A 54 2.53 12.88 24.91
N THR A 55 3.09 12.15 23.95
CA THR A 55 4.36 11.42 24.13
C THR A 55 5.50 12.38 24.40
N GLU A 56 5.57 13.51 23.69
CA GLU A 56 6.59 14.54 23.94
C GLU A 56 6.50 15.11 25.36
N TYR A 57 5.29 15.45 25.80
CA TYR A 57 5.06 15.92 27.18
C TYR A 57 5.45 14.88 28.22
N LEU A 58 5.01 13.62 28.05
CA LEU A 58 5.27 12.54 29.00
C LEU A 58 6.74 12.12 29.01
N LEU A 59 7.46 12.25 27.90
CA LEU A 59 8.90 12.03 27.85
C LEU A 59 9.64 13.07 28.73
N ALA A 60 9.29 14.35 28.60
CA ALA A 60 9.87 15.41 29.41
C ALA A 60 9.58 15.20 30.92
N GLU A 61 8.36 14.75 31.27
CA GLU A 61 8.00 14.42 32.64
C GLU A 61 8.78 13.20 33.17
N TYR A 62 8.89 12.15 32.36
CA TYR A 62 9.67 10.97 32.69
C TYR A 62 11.15 11.31 32.96
N GLU A 63 11.77 12.11 32.12
CA GLU A 63 13.16 12.54 32.28
C GLU A 63 13.34 13.40 33.55
N ARG A 64 12.41 14.31 33.82
CA ARG A 64 12.40 15.10 35.03
C ARG A 64 12.31 14.24 36.31
N GLN A 65 11.37 13.28 36.32
CA GLN A 65 11.20 12.37 37.46
C GLN A 65 12.40 11.41 37.60
N LYS A 66 13.02 10.99 36.52
CA LYS A 66 14.25 10.18 36.53
C LYS A 66 15.37 10.90 37.25
N ASN A 67 15.59 12.19 36.95
CA ASN A 67 16.64 12.98 37.58
C ASN A 67 16.34 13.20 39.07
N LEU A 68 15.11 13.48 39.45
CA LEU A 68 14.70 13.66 40.87
C LEU A 68 14.77 12.36 41.67
N SER A 69 14.52 11.21 41.06
CA SER A 69 14.52 9.91 41.75
C SER A 69 15.92 9.44 42.16
N ALA A 70 16.97 9.96 41.54
CA ALA A 70 18.34 9.69 41.90
C ALA A 70 18.71 10.26 43.26
N GLU A 71 17.96 11.26 43.77
CA GLU A 71 18.26 12.01 45.00
C GLU A 71 17.40 11.59 46.21
N GLN A 72 16.20 10.99 46.02
CA GLN A 72 15.28 10.67 47.12
C GLN A 72 14.40 9.43 46.84
N ALA A 73 14.28 8.53 47.87
CA ALA A 73 13.46 7.31 47.77
C ALA A 73 11.95 7.55 47.57
N ALA A 74 11.39 8.68 48.06
CA ALA A 74 9.98 9.04 47.87
C ALA A 74 9.61 9.35 46.41
N SER A 75 10.58 9.65 45.58
CA SER A 75 10.35 9.96 44.17
C SER A 75 10.32 8.70 43.24
N GLN A 76 10.71 7.53 43.76
CA GLN A 76 10.71 6.29 42.93
C GLN A 76 9.32 5.90 42.44
N LYS A 77 8.26 6.05 43.27
CA LYS A 77 6.89 5.76 42.83
C LYS A 77 6.46 6.67 41.67
N LYS A 78 6.75 7.98 41.74
CA LYS A 78 6.45 8.95 40.70
C LYS A 78 7.23 8.66 39.40
N PHE A 79 8.49 8.28 39.54
CA PHE A 79 9.33 7.87 38.42
C PHE A 79 8.75 6.63 37.71
N GLN A 80 8.35 5.59 38.45
CA GLN A 80 7.73 4.39 37.87
C GLN A 80 6.43 4.72 37.16
N GLN A 81 5.61 5.59 37.75
CA GLN A 81 4.36 6.04 37.13
C GLN A 81 4.62 6.82 35.81
N SER A 82 5.51 7.83 35.84
CA SER A 82 5.84 8.61 34.66
C SER A 82 6.44 7.78 33.52
N LYS A 83 7.24 6.76 33.89
CA LYS A 83 7.77 5.79 32.94
C LYS A 83 6.66 4.96 32.28
N ALA A 84 5.70 4.47 33.07
CA ALA A 84 4.58 3.67 32.57
C ALA A 84 3.68 4.49 31.64
N ASP A 85 3.38 5.74 32.02
CA ASP A 85 2.55 6.67 31.25
C ASP A 85 3.21 7.00 29.90
N PHE A 86 4.52 7.31 29.91
CA PHE A 86 5.29 7.55 28.68
C PHE A 86 5.28 6.34 27.76
N LEU A 87 5.59 5.15 28.27
CA LEU A 87 5.67 3.93 27.47
C LEU A 87 4.30 3.55 26.88
N SER A 88 3.22 3.73 27.66
CA SER A 88 1.85 3.49 27.20
C SER A 88 1.48 4.40 26.04
N MET A 89 1.76 5.71 26.17
CA MET A 89 1.44 6.68 25.12
C MET A 89 2.31 6.49 23.89
N LYS A 90 3.60 6.20 24.07
CA LYS A 90 4.51 5.87 22.98
C LYS A 90 4.02 4.65 22.20
N SER A 91 3.56 3.59 22.86
CA SER A 91 2.99 2.41 22.19
C SER A 91 1.76 2.78 21.36
N ARG A 92 0.91 3.67 21.85
CA ARG A 92 -0.27 4.14 21.11
C ARG A 92 0.14 4.95 19.86
N GLN A 93 1.12 5.82 20.00
CA GLN A 93 1.69 6.59 18.87
C GLN A 93 2.29 5.66 17.83
N ASP A 94 3.11 4.69 18.25
CA ASP A 94 3.78 3.74 17.35
C ASP A 94 2.75 2.87 16.60
N ALA A 95 1.66 2.46 17.26
CA ALA A 95 0.58 1.71 16.63
C ALA A 95 -0.16 2.55 15.56
N ALA A 96 -0.47 3.81 15.88
CA ALA A 96 -1.10 4.72 14.93
C ALA A 96 -0.17 5.01 13.74
N ALA A 97 1.13 5.21 13.97
CA ALA A 97 2.13 5.39 12.93
C ALA A 97 2.22 4.18 12.00
N ALA A 98 2.23 2.97 12.56
CA ALA A 98 2.25 1.73 11.77
C ALA A 98 1.00 1.60 10.88
N GLN A 99 -0.19 1.90 11.41
CA GLN A 99 -1.42 1.89 10.62
C GLN A 99 -1.40 2.92 9.49
N LEU A 100 -0.93 4.15 9.75
CA LEU A 100 -0.76 5.19 8.73
C LEU A 100 0.23 4.77 7.64
N SER A 101 1.35 4.14 8.03
CA SER A 101 2.35 3.63 7.09
C SER A 101 1.78 2.56 6.15
N LEU A 102 0.95 1.62 6.66
CA LEU A 102 0.25 0.63 5.84
C LEU A 102 -0.68 1.27 4.79
N LEU A 103 -1.19 2.47 5.07
CA LEU A 103 -2.01 3.24 4.14
C LEU A 103 -1.18 4.12 3.19
N GLY A 104 0.15 4.16 3.37
CA GLY A 104 1.06 4.99 2.59
C GLY A 104 1.11 6.46 3.05
N VAL A 105 0.60 6.76 4.24
CA VAL A 105 0.65 8.09 4.83
C VAL A 105 1.94 8.24 5.63
N GLN A 106 2.75 9.25 5.27
CA GLN A 106 4.01 9.56 5.96
C GLN A 106 3.74 10.45 7.16
N THR A 107 4.18 10.02 8.33
CA THR A 107 3.96 10.74 9.59
C THR A 107 4.65 12.11 9.65
N GLU A 108 5.82 12.25 9.01
CA GLU A 108 6.54 13.52 8.91
C GLU A 108 5.77 14.55 8.08
N ALA A 109 5.14 14.08 6.98
CA ALA A 109 4.29 14.94 6.16
C ALA A 109 3.02 15.36 6.92
N LEU A 110 2.46 14.47 7.74
CA LEU A 110 1.31 14.74 8.58
C LEU A 110 1.64 15.80 9.66
N LEU A 111 2.78 15.69 10.33
CA LEU A 111 3.23 16.69 11.32
C LEU A 111 3.46 18.05 10.69
N LYS A 112 3.94 18.10 9.45
CA LYS A 112 4.23 19.36 8.74
C LYS A 112 2.99 20.02 8.14
N ASN A 113 2.12 19.23 7.50
CA ASN A 113 1.04 19.72 6.65
C ASN A 113 -0.35 19.60 7.30
N GLY A 114 -0.45 18.93 8.47
CA GLY A 114 -1.71 18.63 9.13
C GLY A 114 -2.51 17.51 8.46
N ILE A 115 -3.74 17.31 8.95
CA ILE A 115 -4.64 16.24 8.52
C ILE A 115 -5.01 16.40 7.04
N GLN A 116 -4.84 15.31 6.28
CA GLN A 116 -5.22 15.21 4.87
C GLN A 116 -6.46 14.31 4.75
N PRO A 117 -7.60 14.84 4.26
CA PRO A 117 -8.85 14.07 4.20
C PRO A 117 -8.87 13.04 3.07
N LEU A 118 -7.99 13.21 2.07
CA LEU A 118 -7.94 12.39 0.88
C LEU A 118 -6.77 11.39 0.94
N LEU A 119 -7.08 10.13 0.71
CA LEU A 119 -6.11 9.06 0.58
C LEU A 119 -5.76 8.85 -0.89
N GLU A 120 -4.50 9.04 -1.25
CA GLU A 120 -4.01 8.74 -2.59
C GLU A 120 -3.89 7.23 -2.80
N VAL A 121 -4.45 6.77 -3.90
CA VAL A 121 -4.29 5.40 -4.41
C VAL A 121 -3.22 5.43 -5.48
N LYS A 122 -2.07 4.79 -5.22
CA LYS A 122 -0.95 4.72 -6.16
C LYS A 122 -0.88 3.35 -6.82
N ALA A 123 -0.49 3.32 -8.09
CA ALA A 123 -0.28 2.09 -8.83
C ALA A 123 0.90 1.29 -8.20
N PRO A 124 0.73 0.01 -7.85
CA PRO A 124 1.81 -0.79 -7.25
C PRO A 124 2.90 -1.16 -8.25
N ILE A 125 2.53 -1.32 -9.52
CA ILE A 125 3.42 -1.67 -10.62
C ILE A 125 3.12 -0.78 -11.83
N SER A 126 4.05 -0.72 -12.77
CA SER A 126 3.79 -0.15 -14.09
C SER A 126 3.04 -1.16 -14.96
N GLY A 127 2.05 -0.70 -15.73
CA GLY A 127 1.28 -1.61 -16.58
C GLY A 127 0.10 -0.95 -17.25
N TYR A 128 -0.65 -1.75 -18.01
CA TYR A 128 -1.89 -1.32 -18.66
C TYR A 128 -3.09 -1.63 -17.77
N ALA A 129 -3.95 -0.65 -17.57
CA ALA A 129 -5.15 -0.81 -16.76
C ALA A 129 -6.21 -1.65 -17.46
N ALA A 130 -6.78 -2.61 -16.75
CA ALA A 130 -7.93 -3.39 -17.15
C ALA A 130 -8.94 -3.44 -15.99
N ASN A 131 -10.20 -3.77 -16.32
CA ASN A 131 -11.26 -3.99 -15.31
C ASN A 131 -11.35 -2.86 -14.27
N VAL A 132 -11.29 -1.59 -14.71
CA VAL A 132 -11.34 -0.42 -13.83
C VAL A 132 -12.74 -0.32 -13.21
N ALA A 133 -12.82 -0.49 -11.87
CA ALA A 133 -14.06 -0.47 -11.09
C ALA A 133 -14.24 0.82 -10.27
N MET A 134 -13.41 1.83 -10.51
CA MET A 134 -13.36 3.09 -9.76
C MET A 134 -14.20 4.17 -10.46
N ASN A 135 -15.48 4.27 -10.07
CA ASN A 135 -16.33 5.38 -10.51
C ASN A 135 -16.39 6.47 -9.44
N ILE A 136 -16.33 7.74 -9.85
CA ILE A 136 -16.45 8.88 -8.93
C ILE A 136 -17.80 8.80 -8.18
N GLY A 137 -17.76 8.98 -6.87
CA GLY A 137 -18.91 8.86 -5.98
C GLY A 137 -19.21 7.43 -5.51
N LYS A 138 -18.61 6.40 -6.11
CA LYS A 138 -18.77 5.02 -5.63
C LYS A 138 -18.01 4.82 -4.31
N TYR A 139 -18.63 4.10 -3.37
CA TYR A 139 -17.93 3.59 -2.20
C TYR A 139 -17.22 2.29 -2.54
N ILE A 140 -15.93 2.20 -2.23
CA ILE A 140 -15.10 1.01 -2.38
C ILE A 140 -14.93 0.37 -1.01
N ASN A 141 -15.23 -0.92 -0.89
CA ASN A 141 -15.04 -1.65 0.36
C ASN A 141 -13.58 -2.06 0.55
N PRO A 142 -13.11 -2.25 1.81
CA PRO A 142 -11.82 -2.86 2.07
C PRO A 142 -11.70 -4.22 1.38
N GLY A 143 -10.58 -4.46 0.67
CA GLY A 143 -10.36 -5.68 -0.09
C GLY A 143 -11.06 -5.76 -1.45
N GLU A 144 -11.88 -4.78 -1.84
CA GLU A 144 -12.47 -4.71 -3.18
C GLU A 144 -11.40 -4.40 -4.23
N ALA A 145 -11.51 -5.06 -5.39
CA ALA A 145 -10.61 -4.82 -6.52
C ALA A 145 -10.91 -3.44 -7.14
N LEU A 146 -9.89 -2.61 -7.28
CA LEU A 146 -9.99 -1.28 -7.89
C LEU A 146 -9.76 -1.31 -9.39
N CYS A 147 -8.74 -2.02 -9.79
CA CYS A 147 -8.37 -2.26 -11.18
C CYS A 147 -7.47 -3.49 -11.25
N GLU A 148 -7.22 -3.94 -12.45
CA GLU A 148 -6.23 -4.93 -12.80
C GLU A 148 -5.12 -4.22 -13.59
N LEU A 149 -3.86 -4.45 -13.21
CA LEU A 149 -2.70 -3.93 -13.93
C LEU A 149 -2.00 -5.07 -14.63
N ILE A 150 -1.87 -4.97 -15.95
CA ILE A 150 -1.25 -5.99 -16.79
C ILE A 150 0.13 -5.49 -17.20
N ASP A 151 1.16 -6.13 -16.67
CA ASP A 151 2.54 -5.94 -17.15
C ASP A 151 2.75 -6.76 -18.43
N LYS A 152 3.11 -6.07 -19.50
CA LYS A 152 3.42 -6.69 -20.80
C LYS A 152 4.92 -6.88 -21.03
N SER A 153 5.77 -6.62 -20.05
CA SER A 153 7.23 -6.72 -20.16
C SER A 153 7.72 -8.18 -20.34
N SER A 154 6.94 -9.13 -19.81
CA SER A 154 7.27 -10.56 -19.86
C SER A 154 6.06 -11.39 -20.28
N PRO A 155 5.66 -11.34 -21.57
CA PRO A 155 4.54 -12.12 -22.04
C PRO A 155 4.87 -13.60 -22.01
N MET A 156 3.97 -14.41 -21.44
CA MET A 156 4.07 -15.87 -21.48
C MET A 156 3.17 -16.42 -22.57
N LEU A 157 3.71 -17.35 -23.37
CA LEU A 157 2.96 -18.15 -24.33
C LEU A 157 2.58 -19.47 -23.67
N CYS A 158 1.27 -19.73 -23.56
CA CYS A 158 0.79 -21.03 -23.10
C CYS A 158 0.57 -21.93 -24.34
N LEU A 159 1.31 -23.02 -24.40
CA LEU A 159 1.18 -24.03 -25.46
C LEU A 159 0.39 -25.22 -24.92
N THR A 160 -0.64 -25.63 -25.66
CA THR A 160 -1.35 -26.88 -25.41
C THR A 160 -0.81 -27.93 -26.34
N THR A 161 -0.24 -29.00 -25.83
CA THR A 161 0.31 -30.13 -26.60
C THR A 161 -0.51 -31.39 -26.39
N TYR A 162 -0.44 -32.33 -27.34
CA TYR A 162 -1.00 -33.65 -27.16
C TYR A 162 -0.01 -34.55 -26.41
N GLU A 163 -0.52 -35.54 -25.71
CA GLU A 163 0.25 -36.47 -24.89
C GLU A 163 1.38 -37.15 -25.69
N LYS A 164 1.14 -37.49 -26.97
CA LYS A 164 2.11 -38.08 -27.89
C LYS A 164 3.33 -37.19 -28.17
N ASP A 165 3.19 -35.87 -28.07
CA ASP A 165 4.22 -34.88 -28.41
C ASP A 165 5.00 -34.41 -27.16
N LEU A 166 4.58 -34.85 -25.95
CA LEU A 166 5.23 -34.46 -24.69
C LEU A 166 6.67 -34.95 -24.56
N ALA A 167 7.01 -36.11 -25.19
CA ALA A 167 8.35 -36.65 -25.13
C ALA A 167 9.39 -35.76 -25.85
N ASP A 168 8.96 -34.96 -26.80
CA ASP A 168 9.82 -34.09 -27.62
C ASP A 168 9.97 -32.67 -27.05
N ILE A 169 9.22 -32.35 -25.98
CA ILE A 169 9.21 -31.03 -25.39
C ILE A 169 9.92 -31.05 -24.03
N GLN A 170 11.05 -30.36 -23.95
CA GLN A 170 11.83 -30.24 -22.71
C GLN A 170 11.99 -28.77 -22.32
N VAL A 171 12.19 -28.51 -21.01
CA VAL A 171 12.56 -27.17 -20.52
C VAL A 171 13.86 -26.74 -21.21
N GLY A 172 13.83 -25.55 -21.83
CA GLY A 172 14.91 -25.03 -22.65
C GLY A 172 14.75 -25.25 -24.16
N SER A 173 13.72 -26.01 -24.61
CA SER A 173 13.44 -26.18 -26.03
C SER A 173 13.05 -24.86 -26.70
N PRO A 174 13.64 -24.50 -27.86
CA PRO A 174 13.26 -23.30 -28.59
C PRO A 174 11.88 -23.46 -29.24
N VAL A 175 11.07 -22.44 -29.16
CA VAL A 175 9.74 -22.39 -29.78
C VAL A 175 9.67 -21.19 -30.72
N GLN A 176 9.17 -21.44 -31.93
CA GLN A 176 8.82 -20.38 -32.88
C GLN A 176 7.31 -20.31 -33.06
N PHE A 177 6.75 -19.11 -33.02
CA PHE A 177 5.32 -18.94 -33.20
C PHE A 177 5.01 -17.64 -33.95
N ARG A 178 3.80 -17.56 -34.52
CA ARG A 178 3.25 -16.38 -35.16
C ARG A 178 1.96 -15.98 -34.44
N VAL A 179 1.72 -14.68 -34.33
CA VAL A 179 0.50 -14.14 -33.74
C VAL A 179 -0.42 -13.70 -34.85
N ASN A 180 -1.65 -14.21 -34.85
CA ASN A 180 -2.67 -13.81 -35.81
C ASN A 180 -2.97 -12.31 -35.66
N GLY A 181 -2.95 -11.57 -36.77
CA GLY A 181 -3.13 -10.11 -36.78
C GLY A 181 -1.84 -9.29 -36.71
N MET A 182 -0.66 -9.92 -36.54
CA MET A 182 0.65 -9.24 -36.55
C MET A 182 1.47 -9.48 -37.82
N GLY A 183 0.81 -9.78 -38.92
CA GLY A 183 1.47 -10.01 -40.23
C GLY A 183 2.33 -11.30 -40.24
N THR A 184 3.47 -11.25 -40.94
CA THR A 184 4.39 -12.39 -41.10
C THR A 184 5.47 -12.49 -40.03
N GLN A 185 5.40 -11.65 -38.99
CA GLN A 185 6.42 -11.61 -37.94
C GLN A 185 6.45 -12.92 -37.16
N THR A 186 7.64 -13.52 -37.06
CA THR A 186 7.91 -14.73 -36.27
C THR A 186 8.51 -14.33 -34.92
N PHE A 187 7.97 -14.88 -33.85
CA PHE A 187 8.46 -14.70 -32.50
C PHE A 187 9.20 -15.95 -32.02
N HIS A 188 10.16 -15.78 -31.15
CA HIS A 188 10.96 -16.85 -30.57
C HIS A 188 10.74 -16.87 -29.05
N GLY A 189 10.60 -18.06 -28.49
CA GLY A 189 10.49 -18.30 -27.06
C GLY A 189 11.29 -19.54 -26.66
N ILE A 190 11.36 -19.78 -25.38
CA ILE A 190 11.99 -20.97 -24.77
C ILE A 190 10.94 -21.60 -23.85
N VAL A 191 10.80 -22.92 -23.88
CA VAL A 191 9.91 -23.68 -23.00
C VAL A 191 10.41 -23.62 -21.55
#